data_c67ef97ff43316dfb88d999cb2996237
#
_entry.id   c67ef97ff43316dfb88d999cb2996237
#
_cell.length_a   1.000
_cell.length_b   1.000
_cell.length_c   1.000
_cell.angle_alpha   90.00
_cell.angle_beta   90.00
_cell.angle_gamma   90.00
#
_symmetry.space_group_name_H-M   'P 1'
#
loop_
_entity.id
_entity.type
_entity.pdbx_description
1 polymer ?
#
loop_
_entity_poly.entity_id
_entity_poly.type
_entity_poly.pdbx_seq_one_letter_code
_entity_poly.pdbx_strand_id
1 'polypeptide(L)'
;MTQFDLLVRDVRVVRPDTDAVENVDIAVADGRIARLAPGIDVAEAADVFDGGGKLAFPGAIDTHQHWGIYNPLDVDTVSESRAAAQGGVTTGITYMRTGGYYLNRGGDYAEVFPEVLALSDGRAHVDYAFHLAPMQRSHIDEIGSLVDDFGVTSFKIFMFYGGHGLHGRSEDQAAFLMTPPGERYDYAHFEFVMRGLQKAREERPDIADRLSLSLHCETAEIMTAYTKIVEAGPLRGLEAYHESRPPHSEGLAITIASYLAHETALPTINLLHLSSRKALEAALIMAEAFPHIDFRREVTISHLLTDIDTAGIGAKVNPPIRPRDDVEGLWEHVLAGDVDWVVSDHACCRDEQKFGADRDNVFLAKSGFGGTEYLLSALVSEGHKRGLTDPQIARLTSWNPARRFGLGTKGTIAEGFDADIALVDPSATWTVHAEDSESSQEYSVLEGLELSAKVTDVFLRGH
;
A
#
# COMPACT_ATOMS: atom_id res chain seq x y z
N MET A 1 -29.41 -2.00 31.79
CA MET A 1 -28.02 -1.74 31.38
C MET A 1 -27.92 -2.20 29.94
N THR A 2 -27.40 -1.36 29.09
CA THR A 2 -27.15 -1.68 27.68
C THR A 2 -26.09 -2.79 27.60
N GLN A 3 -26.27 -3.73 26.69
CA GLN A 3 -25.34 -4.86 26.47
C GLN A 3 -24.24 -4.50 25.49
N PHE A 4 -24.53 -3.54 24.59
CA PHE A 4 -23.63 -3.11 23.53
C PHE A 4 -23.33 -1.62 23.61
N ASP A 5 -22.18 -1.22 23.17
CA ASP A 5 -21.74 0.19 23.10
C ASP A 5 -22.37 0.86 21.88
N LEU A 6 -22.33 0.16 20.72
CA LEU A 6 -22.88 0.62 19.45
C LEU A 6 -23.68 -0.50 18.77
N LEU A 7 -24.76 -0.11 18.10
CA LEU A 7 -25.51 -0.93 17.17
C LEU A 7 -25.53 -0.25 15.79
N VAL A 8 -24.83 -0.83 14.80
CA VAL A 8 -24.95 -0.45 13.39
C VAL A 8 -26.03 -1.33 12.78
N ARG A 9 -27.16 -0.76 12.44
CA ARG A 9 -28.35 -1.46 11.96
C ARG A 9 -28.60 -1.20 10.48
N ASP A 10 -29.42 -2.05 9.87
CA ASP A 10 -29.85 -1.94 8.46
C ASP A 10 -28.66 -1.81 7.51
N VAL A 11 -27.74 -2.78 7.57
CA VAL A 11 -26.58 -2.86 6.69
C VAL A 11 -26.50 -4.19 5.94
N ARG A 12 -25.85 -4.18 4.82
CA ARG A 12 -25.49 -5.36 4.03
C ARG A 12 -24.03 -5.72 4.30
N VAL A 13 -23.80 -6.65 5.22
CA VAL A 13 -22.47 -7.05 5.66
C VAL A 13 -21.78 -7.88 4.59
N VAL A 14 -20.61 -7.45 4.19
CA VAL A 14 -19.75 -8.12 3.20
C VAL A 14 -18.82 -9.12 3.92
N ARG A 15 -18.85 -10.37 3.48
CA ARG A 15 -18.12 -11.48 4.11
C ARG A 15 -17.05 -12.05 3.15
N PRO A 16 -15.81 -11.58 3.23
CA PRO A 16 -14.73 -12.04 2.34
C PRO A 16 -14.32 -13.50 2.58
N ASP A 17 -14.47 -13.98 3.80
CA ASP A 17 -14.14 -15.33 4.24
C ASP A 17 -15.21 -16.38 3.89
N THR A 18 -16.45 -15.95 3.60
CA THR A 18 -17.58 -16.85 3.29
C THR A 18 -18.22 -16.58 1.93
N ASP A 19 -17.72 -15.62 1.15
CA ASP A 19 -18.30 -15.16 -0.11
C ASP A 19 -19.75 -14.66 0.00
N ALA A 20 -20.17 -14.21 1.18
CA ALA A 20 -21.54 -13.80 1.44
C ALA A 20 -21.68 -12.28 1.62
N VAL A 21 -22.86 -11.80 1.24
CA VAL A 21 -23.37 -10.47 1.65
C VAL A 21 -24.68 -10.71 2.39
N GLU A 22 -24.76 -10.29 3.66
CA GLU A 22 -25.86 -10.62 4.56
C GLU A 22 -26.53 -9.35 5.08
N ASN A 23 -27.89 -9.33 5.09
CA ASN A 23 -28.65 -8.24 5.70
C ASN A 23 -28.78 -8.50 7.20
N VAL A 24 -27.93 -7.90 8.01
CA VAL A 24 -27.89 -8.07 9.46
C VAL A 24 -27.48 -6.76 10.14
N ASP A 25 -27.77 -6.67 11.43
CA ASP A 25 -27.26 -5.62 12.30
C ASP A 25 -25.93 -6.06 12.93
N ILE A 26 -25.07 -5.09 13.24
CA ILE A 26 -23.76 -5.31 13.86
C ILE A 26 -23.78 -4.69 15.26
N ALA A 27 -23.77 -5.52 16.30
CA ALA A 27 -23.62 -5.06 17.67
C ALA A 27 -22.17 -5.09 18.11
N VAL A 28 -21.69 -4.00 18.69
CA VAL A 28 -20.31 -3.78 19.13
C VAL A 28 -20.27 -3.66 20.65
N ALA A 29 -19.31 -4.34 21.28
CA ALA A 29 -18.98 -4.18 22.68
C ALA A 29 -17.45 -4.24 22.86
N ASP A 30 -16.90 -3.36 23.69
CA ASP A 30 -15.45 -3.28 23.98
C ASP A 30 -14.59 -3.21 22.70
N GLY A 31 -15.05 -2.46 21.70
CA GLY A 31 -14.34 -2.26 20.42
C GLY A 31 -14.39 -3.46 19.48
N ARG A 32 -15.17 -4.51 19.79
CA ARG A 32 -15.25 -5.74 19.00
C ARG A 32 -16.68 -6.01 18.56
N ILE A 33 -16.80 -6.74 17.46
CA ILE A 33 -18.08 -7.25 16.99
C ILE A 33 -18.54 -8.33 17.97
N ALA A 34 -19.59 -8.03 18.72
CA ALA A 34 -20.13 -8.91 19.75
C ALA A 34 -21.24 -9.83 19.22
N ARG A 35 -22.06 -9.33 18.25
CA ARG A 35 -23.14 -10.11 17.65
C ARG A 35 -23.48 -9.63 16.25
N LEU A 36 -23.76 -10.58 15.37
CA LEU A 36 -24.31 -10.35 14.03
C LEU A 36 -25.67 -11.04 13.94
N ALA A 37 -26.75 -10.30 13.79
CA ALA A 37 -28.09 -10.87 13.66
C ALA A 37 -29.07 -9.86 13.05
N PRO A 38 -30.12 -10.29 12.35
CA PRO A 38 -31.15 -9.39 11.91
C PRO A 38 -32.03 -8.95 13.08
N GLY A 39 -32.37 -7.64 13.14
CA GLY A 39 -33.36 -7.11 14.06
C GLY A 39 -32.95 -7.11 15.55
N ILE A 40 -31.68 -6.76 15.83
CA ILE A 40 -31.21 -6.59 17.22
C ILE A 40 -32.00 -5.43 17.84
N ASP A 41 -32.51 -5.61 19.08
CA ASP A 41 -33.28 -4.60 19.78
C ASP A 41 -32.41 -3.35 20.08
N VAL A 42 -32.83 -2.21 19.60
CA VAL A 42 -32.14 -0.93 19.84
C VAL A 42 -31.98 -0.59 21.32
N ALA A 43 -32.84 -1.15 22.18
CA ALA A 43 -32.74 -0.96 23.63
C ALA A 43 -31.56 -1.71 24.26
N GLU A 44 -30.95 -2.63 23.54
CA GLU A 44 -29.74 -3.35 23.99
C GLU A 44 -28.45 -2.53 23.81
N ALA A 45 -28.46 -1.44 23.02
CA ALA A 45 -27.27 -0.63 22.72
C ALA A 45 -27.33 0.76 23.38
N ALA A 46 -26.15 1.31 23.69
CA ALA A 46 -26.03 2.68 24.20
C ALA A 46 -26.22 3.70 23.07
N ASP A 47 -25.55 3.45 21.93
CA ASP A 47 -25.65 4.24 20.71
C ASP A 47 -26.18 3.39 19.54
N VAL A 48 -26.93 4.03 18.64
CA VAL A 48 -27.51 3.37 17.46
C VAL A 48 -27.18 4.17 16.21
N PHE A 49 -26.59 3.52 15.23
CA PHE A 49 -26.33 4.08 13.92
C PHE A 49 -27.17 3.36 12.86
N ASP A 50 -27.89 4.11 12.03
CA ASP A 50 -28.69 3.56 10.93
C ASP A 50 -27.89 3.58 9.63
N GLY A 51 -27.53 2.40 9.13
CA GLY A 51 -26.73 2.25 7.91
C GLY A 51 -27.51 2.47 6.62
N GLY A 52 -28.86 2.49 6.67
CA GLY A 52 -29.70 2.81 5.51
C GLY A 52 -29.52 1.87 4.31
N GLY A 53 -29.30 0.59 4.55
CA GLY A 53 -29.11 -0.44 3.52
C GLY A 53 -27.77 -0.38 2.78
N LYS A 54 -26.77 0.38 3.28
CA LYS A 54 -25.44 0.45 2.70
C LYS A 54 -24.67 -0.86 2.85
N LEU A 55 -23.62 -1.04 2.03
CA LEU A 55 -22.66 -2.13 2.19
C LEU A 55 -21.75 -1.84 3.39
N ALA A 56 -21.64 -2.79 4.30
CA ALA A 56 -20.68 -2.75 5.39
C ALA A 56 -19.48 -3.64 5.01
N PHE A 57 -18.41 -3.02 4.58
CA PHE A 57 -17.12 -3.68 4.35
C PHE A 57 -16.33 -3.77 5.64
N PRO A 58 -15.51 -4.82 5.85
CA PRO A 58 -14.46 -4.76 6.85
C PRO A 58 -13.54 -3.58 6.49
N GLY A 59 -13.09 -2.84 7.47
CA GLY A 59 -12.19 -1.71 7.26
C GLY A 59 -11.00 -2.11 6.39
N ALA A 60 -10.71 -1.31 5.37
CA ALA A 60 -9.60 -1.58 4.47
C ALA A 60 -8.25 -1.49 5.19
N ILE A 61 -7.31 -2.31 4.77
CA ILE A 61 -5.94 -2.36 5.28
C ILE A 61 -5.01 -1.95 4.14
N ASP A 62 -4.63 -0.69 4.14
CA ASP A 62 -3.73 -0.13 3.14
C ASP A 62 -2.28 -0.39 3.56
N THR A 63 -1.69 -1.43 3.02
CA THR A 63 -0.36 -1.91 3.40
C THR A 63 0.78 -1.19 2.70
N HIS A 64 0.48 -0.12 1.95
CA HIS A 64 1.50 0.61 1.21
C HIS A 64 1.27 2.11 1.27
N GLN A 65 1.87 2.73 2.27
CA GLN A 65 1.84 4.18 2.45
C GLN A 65 3.24 4.72 2.77
N HIS A 66 3.44 6.04 2.66
CA HIS A 66 4.72 6.72 2.83
C HIS A 66 4.58 8.01 3.65
N TRP A 67 4.08 7.91 4.89
CA TRP A 67 4.00 9.08 5.78
C TRP A 67 5.40 9.59 6.15
N GLY A 68 5.57 10.90 6.11
CA GLY A 68 6.84 11.55 6.45
C GLY A 68 7.88 11.56 5.33
N ILE A 69 7.54 11.14 4.10
CA ILE A 69 8.52 11.14 3.00
C ILE A 69 8.85 12.57 2.53
N TYR A 70 7.87 13.43 2.37
CA TYR A 70 8.02 14.80 1.87
C TYR A 70 7.64 15.87 2.89
N ASN A 71 6.75 15.55 3.80
CA ASN A 71 6.36 16.38 4.92
C ASN A 71 6.90 15.80 6.24
N PRO A 72 6.90 16.57 7.35
CA PRO A 72 7.21 16.01 8.68
C PRO A 72 6.29 14.84 9.05
N LEU A 73 6.85 13.80 9.66
CA LEU A 73 6.10 12.58 9.97
C LEU A 73 4.90 12.84 10.90
N ASP A 74 5.06 13.71 11.89
CA ASP A 74 4.00 14.08 12.82
C ASP A 74 2.84 14.84 12.15
N VAL A 75 3.11 15.55 11.06
CA VAL A 75 2.11 16.23 10.23
C VAL A 75 1.37 15.20 9.37
N ASP A 76 2.12 14.38 8.59
CA ASP A 76 1.52 13.35 7.74
C ASP A 76 0.73 12.31 8.56
N THR A 77 1.20 11.96 9.75
CA THR A 77 0.45 11.04 10.63
C THR A 77 -0.96 11.54 10.93
N VAL A 78 -1.16 12.85 11.06
CA VAL A 78 -2.50 13.43 11.28
C VAL A 78 -3.29 13.52 9.98
N SER A 79 -2.75 14.22 8.97
CA SER A 79 -3.50 14.53 7.74
C SER A 79 -3.72 13.27 6.90
N GLU A 80 -2.68 12.47 6.69
CA GLU A 80 -2.77 11.33 5.77
C GLU A 80 -3.49 10.13 6.38
N SER A 81 -3.46 9.98 7.71
CA SER A 81 -4.31 8.98 8.37
C SER A 81 -5.80 9.38 8.35
N ARG A 82 -6.12 10.69 8.35
CA ARG A 82 -7.48 11.17 8.16
C ARG A 82 -7.97 10.95 6.73
N ALA A 83 -7.11 11.20 5.74
CA ALA A 83 -7.38 10.86 4.34
C ALA A 83 -7.58 9.34 4.17
N ALA A 84 -6.77 8.51 4.85
CA ALA A 84 -6.96 7.07 4.86
C ALA A 84 -8.34 6.67 5.39
N ALA A 85 -8.77 7.24 6.52
CA ALA A 85 -10.12 7.01 7.05
C ALA A 85 -11.20 7.43 6.05
N GLN A 86 -11.07 8.58 5.37
CA GLN A 86 -11.98 9.00 4.30
C GLN A 86 -12.12 7.93 3.19
N GLY A 87 -11.03 7.22 2.89
CA GLY A 87 -10.98 6.13 1.90
C GLY A 87 -11.53 4.78 2.37
N GLY A 88 -12.04 4.68 3.60
CA GLY A 88 -12.50 3.42 4.18
C GLY A 88 -11.39 2.60 4.84
N VAL A 89 -10.18 3.14 4.94
CA VAL A 89 -9.04 2.48 5.56
C VAL A 89 -9.13 2.63 7.07
N THR A 90 -8.98 1.53 7.79
CA THR A 90 -8.91 1.50 9.26
C THR A 90 -7.54 1.09 9.78
N THR A 91 -6.66 0.62 8.88
CA THR A 91 -5.28 0.28 9.23
C THR A 91 -4.35 0.67 8.08
N GLY A 92 -3.39 1.55 8.35
CA GLY A 92 -2.34 1.94 7.41
C GLY A 92 -1.01 1.28 7.80
N ILE A 93 -0.28 0.69 6.83
CA ILE A 93 1.09 0.26 7.08
C ILE A 93 2.02 1.08 6.18
N THR A 94 2.86 1.87 6.82
CA THR A 94 3.71 2.83 6.12
C THR A 94 5.18 2.38 6.06
N TYR A 95 5.84 2.65 4.95
CA TYR A 95 7.25 2.37 4.78
C TYR A 95 8.10 3.46 5.42
N MET A 96 9.14 3.03 6.14
CA MET A 96 10.11 3.90 6.79
C MET A 96 11.52 3.42 6.43
N ARG A 97 12.41 4.35 6.15
CA ARG A 97 13.84 4.11 5.97
C ARG A 97 14.66 5.23 6.56
N THR A 98 15.91 4.94 6.86
CA THR A 98 16.90 5.95 7.24
C THR A 98 17.50 6.60 5.99
N GLY A 99 18.18 7.74 6.16
CA GLY A 99 18.83 8.51 5.09
C GLY A 99 18.03 9.75 4.69
N GLY A 100 18.20 10.21 3.46
CA GLY A 100 17.48 11.36 2.92
C GLY A 100 15.97 11.12 2.86
N TYR A 101 15.18 12.18 3.02
CA TYR A 101 13.73 12.12 3.23
C TYR A 101 13.34 11.48 4.57
N TYR A 102 12.03 11.35 4.86
CA TYR A 102 11.52 10.95 6.16
C TYR A 102 12.11 11.85 7.26
N LEU A 103 12.85 11.32 8.21
CA LEU A 103 13.50 12.14 9.25
C LEU A 103 14.78 12.83 8.79
N ASN A 104 15.24 12.60 7.55
CA ASN A 104 16.55 13.04 7.05
C ASN A 104 17.71 12.65 7.98
N ARG A 105 17.63 11.46 8.57
CA ARG A 105 18.55 10.95 9.57
C ARG A 105 19.02 9.55 9.18
N GLY A 106 20.34 9.33 9.21
CA GLY A 106 20.97 8.01 9.12
C GLY A 106 21.18 7.41 10.50
N GLY A 107 21.71 6.21 10.55
CA GLY A 107 22.04 5.46 11.76
C GLY A 107 21.22 4.20 11.93
N ASP A 108 21.47 3.47 13.02
CA ASP A 108 20.82 2.22 13.32
C ASP A 108 19.35 2.43 13.74
N TYR A 109 18.50 1.48 13.43
CA TYR A 109 17.07 1.57 13.76
C TYR A 109 16.82 1.57 15.27
N ALA A 110 17.64 0.91 16.05
CA ALA A 110 17.57 0.95 17.51
C ALA A 110 17.62 2.40 18.07
N GLU A 111 18.30 3.32 17.35
CA GLU A 111 18.37 4.73 17.72
C GLU A 111 17.29 5.58 17.06
N VAL A 112 16.93 5.26 15.80
CA VAL A 112 16.04 6.11 14.98
C VAL A 112 14.57 5.74 15.18
N PHE A 113 14.24 4.47 15.33
CA PHE A 113 12.85 4.01 15.35
C PHE A 113 12.05 4.47 16.58
N PRO A 114 12.62 4.59 17.80
CA PRO A 114 11.93 5.21 18.93
C PRO A 114 11.44 6.64 18.66
N GLU A 115 12.21 7.44 17.88
CA GLU A 115 11.79 8.78 17.47
C GLU A 115 10.61 8.73 16.49
N VAL A 116 10.64 7.78 15.52
CA VAL A 116 9.52 7.54 14.59
C VAL A 116 8.24 7.22 15.35
N LEU A 117 8.30 6.33 16.34
CA LEU A 117 7.16 5.97 17.17
C LEU A 117 6.64 7.17 17.96
N ALA A 118 7.52 7.96 18.58
CA ALA A 118 7.14 9.14 19.35
C ALA A 118 6.49 10.24 18.50
N LEU A 119 6.89 10.39 17.23
CA LEU A 119 6.28 11.34 16.28
C LEU A 119 4.91 10.90 15.82
N SER A 120 4.59 9.61 15.86
CA SER A 120 3.32 9.07 15.40
C SER A 120 2.32 8.80 16.53
N ASP A 121 2.80 8.62 17.76
CA ASP A 121 2.00 8.20 18.91
C ASP A 121 0.86 9.17 19.23
N GLY A 122 -0.36 8.62 19.35
CA GLY A 122 -1.57 9.36 19.71
C GLY A 122 -2.06 10.36 18.64
N ARG A 123 -1.53 10.34 17.41
CA ARG A 123 -1.84 11.30 16.36
C ARG A 123 -2.69 10.74 15.23
N ALA A 124 -2.58 9.45 14.94
CA ALA A 124 -3.24 8.83 13.81
C ALA A 124 -4.75 8.64 14.06
N HIS A 125 -5.53 8.82 13.01
CA HIS A 125 -6.99 8.57 12.97
C HIS A 125 -7.33 7.10 12.67
N VAL A 126 -6.34 6.30 12.24
CA VAL A 126 -6.48 4.87 11.97
C VAL A 126 -5.40 4.10 12.72
N ASP A 127 -5.54 2.79 12.85
CA ASP A 127 -4.43 1.96 13.32
C ASP A 127 -3.27 2.01 12.32
N TYR A 128 -2.05 1.92 12.81
CA TYR A 128 -0.88 1.99 11.94
C TYR A 128 0.26 1.07 12.39
N ALA A 129 1.11 0.72 11.42
CA ALA A 129 2.35 0.01 11.63
C ALA A 129 3.42 0.49 10.62
N PHE A 130 4.65 0.03 10.81
CA PHE A 130 5.77 0.39 9.93
C PHE A 130 6.40 -0.84 9.29
N HIS A 131 6.69 -0.73 7.98
CA HIS A 131 7.66 -1.57 7.30
C HIS A 131 9.03 -0.89 7.34
N LEU A 132 10.08 -1.57 7.76
CA LEU A 132 11.42 -0.99 7.81
C LEU A 132 12.29 -1.48 6.66
N ALA A 133 13.04 -0.56 6.04
CA ALA A 133 13.94 -0.89 4.94
C ALA A 133 15.38 -1.01 5.48
N PRO A 134 16.01 -2.20 5.45
CA PRO A 134 17.43 -2.36 5.79
C PRO A 134 18.31 -1.69 4.75
N MET A 135 18.77 -0.46 5.01
CA MET A 135 19.52 0.39 4.07
C MET A 135 21.04 0.20 4.14
N GLN A 136 21.53 -0.40 5.21
CA GLN A 136 22.95 -0.62 5.49
C GLN A 136 23.13 -1.97 6.21
N ARG A 137 24.40 -2.41 6.32
CA ARG A 137 24.69 -3.73 6.88
C ARG A 137 24.23 -3.89 8.33
N SER A 138 24.42 -2.88 9.16
CA SER A 138 24.01 -2.95 10.58
C SER A 138 22.51 -3.20 10.74
N HIS A 139 21.67 -2.68 9.84
CA HIS A 139 20.23 -2.92 9.87
C HIS A 139 19.85 -4.40 9.66
N ILE A 140 20.71 -5.17 8.97
CA ILE A 140 20.50 -6.62 8.80
C ILE A 140 20.70 -7.33 10.15
N ASP A 141 21.72 -6.90 10.89
CA ASP A 141 22.02 -7.44 12.21
C ASP A 141 20.94 -7.07 13.24
N GLU A 142 20.21 -5.96 13.04
CA GLU A 142 19.12 -5.50 13.90
C GLU A 142 17.77 -6.22 13.64
N ILE A 143 17.58 -6.96 12.54
CA ILE A 143 16.27 -7.56 12.19
C ILE A 143 15.66 -8.30 13.38
N GLY A 144 16.47 -9.11 14.08
CA GLY A 144 15.99 -9.87 15.24
C GLY A 144 15.51 -9.00 16.39
N SER A 145 16.27 -7.99 16.78
CA SER A 145 15.90 -7.07 17.87
C SER A 145 14.72 -6.16 17.48
N LEU A 146 14.61 -5.75 16.22
CA LEU A 146 13.44 -5.00 15.74
C LEU A 146 12.14 -5.80 15.87
N VAL A 147 12.21 -7.11 15.67
CA VAL A 147 11.07 -8.00 15.91
C VAL A 147 10.76 -8.10 17.41
N ASP A 148 11.76 -8.36 18.24
CA ASP A 148 11.57 -8.64 19.66
C ASP A 148 11.21 -7.38 20.48
N ASP A 149 11.88 -6.27 20.21
CA ASP A 149 11.77 -5.05 21.03
C ASP A 149 10.65 -4.11 20.54
N PHE A 150 10.36 -4.11 19.22
CA PHE A 150 9.42 -3.18 18.62
C PHE A 150 8.25 -3.85 17.89
N GLY A 151 8.23 -5.17 17.78
CA GLY A 151 7.17 -5.90 17.08
C GLY A 151 7.16 -5.70 15.55
N VAL A 152 8.27 -5.26 14.96
CA VAL A 152 8.39 -5.06 13.51
C VAL A 152 8.45 -6.42 12.82
N THR A 153 7.44 -6.74 12.02
CA THR A 153 7.36 -8.03 11.32
C THR A 153 7.50 -7.92 9.81
N SER A 154 7.62 -6.71 9.27
CA SER A 154 7.70 -6.50 7.84
C SER A 154 8.85 -5.58 7.46
N PHE A 155 9.57 -6.01 6.41
CA PHE A 155 10.75 -5.31 5.89
C PHE A 155 10.59 -5.04 4.40
N LYS A 156 11.38 -4.08 3.85
CA LYS A 156 11.32 -3.71 2.42
C LYS A 156 12.71 -3.57 1.81
N ILE A 157 12.83 -4.00 0.55
CA ILE A 157 13.97 -3.70 -0.32
C ILE A 157 13.48 -2.85 -1.51
N PHE A 158 14.20 -1.78 -1.82
CA PHE A 158 14.06 -0.98 -3.04
C PHE A 158 15.20 -1.35 -3.99
N MET A 159 15.01 -2.29 -4.90
CA MET A 159 16.11 -2.93 -5.65
C MET A 159 16.96 -1.98 -6.48
N PHE A 160 16.49 -0.77 -6.77
CA PHE A 160 17.22 0.19 -7.58
C PHE A 160 18.03 1.24 -6.80
N TYR A 161 17.85 1.38 -5.50
CA TYR A 161 18.42 2.49 -4.71
C TYR A 161 19.96 2.54 -4.68
N GLY A 162 20.66 1.44 -4.94
CA GLY A 162 22.11 1.41 -5.01
C GLY A 162 22.72 1.92 -6.32
N GLY A 163 21.90 2.08 -7.37
CA GLY A 163 22.40 2.41 -8.72
C GLY A 163 21.53 3.40 -9.50
N HIS A 164 20.32 3.72 -9.00
CA HIS A 164 19.43 4.69 -9.62
C HIS A 164 18.75 5.55 -8.55
N GLY A 165 18.64 6.87 -8.78
CA GLY A 165 18.05 7.79 -7.83
C GLY A 165 16.53 7.70 -7.75
N LEU A 166 15.97 8.07 -6.61
CA LEU A 166 14.52 8.04 -6.34
C LEU A 166 13.70 8.83 -7.38
N HIS A 167 14.23 9.92 -7.90
CA HIS A 167 13.50 10.81 -8.83
C HIS A 167 13.88 10.60 -10.31
N GLY A 168 14.77 9.68 -10.63
CA GLY A 168 15.02 9.22 -11.99
C GLY A 168 15.80 10.17 -12.90
N ARG A 169 16.60 11.10 -12.36
CA ARG A 169 17.50 11.94 -13.19
C ARG A 169 18.81 11.19 -13.46
N SER A 170 19.20 11.10 -14.72
CA SER A 170 20.42 10.38 -15.12
C SER A 170 21.72 11.14 -14.74
N GLU A 171 21.67 12.48 -14.68
CA GLU A 171 22.84 13.34 -14.40
C GLU A 171 23.16 13.43 -12.91
N ASP A 172 22.15 13.31 -12.04
CA ASP A 172 22.28 13.50 -10.59
C ASP A 172 22.06 12.22 -9.79
N GLN A 173 22.25 11.03 -10.38
CA GLN A 173 21.98 9.75 -9.72
C GLN A 173 22.67 9.63 -8.35
N ALA A 174 23.95 10.03 -8.28
CA ALA A 174 24.72 9.97 -7.03
C ALA A 174 24.15 10.85 -5.90
N ALA A 175 23.46 11.94 -6.24
CA ALA A 175 22.85 12.83 -5.27
C ALA A 175 21.56 12.23 -4.65
N PHE A 176 20.97 11.22 -5.28
CA PHE A 176 19.73 10.57 -4.86
C PHE A 176 19.91 9.14 -4.39
N LEU A 177 21.15 8.64 -4.32
CA LEU A 177 21.39 7.35 -3.71
C LEU A 177 21.06 7.40 -2.22
N MET A 178 20.33 6.38 -1.77
CA MET A 178 19.79 6.35 -0.40
C MET A 178 20.70 5.60 0.58
N THR A 179 21.87 5.16 0.13
CA THR A 179 22.81 4.40 0.94
C THR A 179 23.88 5.31 1.57
N PRO A 180 24.33 4.99 2.79
CA PRO A 180 25.46 5.70 3.40
C PRO A 180 26.75 5.58 2.57
N PRO A 181 27.65 6.56 2.65
CA PRO A 181 28.95 6.46 1.98
C PRO A 181 29.72 5.23 2.42
N GLY A 182 30.20 4.44 1.45
CA GLY A 182 30.95 3.20 1.69
C GLY A 182 30.10 1.94 1.81
N GLU A 183 28.78 2.06 1.95
CA GLU A 183 27.85 0.94 1.91
C GLU A 183 27.48 0.58 0.46
N ARG A 184 27.22 -0.70 0.23
CA ARG A 184 26.73 -1.19 -1.05
C ARG A 184 25.30 -1.67 -0.90
N TYR A 185 24.44 -1.23 -1.78
CA TYR A 185 23.05 -1.63 -1.86
C TYR A 185 22.82 -2.31 -3.21
N ASP A 186 23.31 -3.54 -3.29
CA ASP A 186 23.35 -4.38 -4.50
C ASP A 186 22.74 -5.76 -4.23
N TYR A 187 22.83 -6.66 -5.17
CA TYR A 187 22.25 -8.00 -5.04
C TYR A 187 22.81 -8.79 -3.85
N ALA A 188 24.06 -8.56 -3.45
CA ALA A 188 24.62 -9.19 -2.26
C ALA A 188 23.97 -8.66 -0.99
N HIS A 189 23.69 -7.34 -0.93
CA HIS A 189 22.94 -6.75 0.18
C HIS A 189 21.54 -7.36 0.26
N PHE A 190 20.84 -7.48 -0.87
CA PHE A 190 19.47 -8.07 -0.92
C PHE A 190 19.48 -9.52 -0.44
N GLU A 191 20.47 -10.32 -0.86
CA GLU A 191 20.66 -11.69 -0.37
C GLU A 191 20.86 -11.71 1.14
N PHE A 192 21.69 -10.82 1.68
CA PHE A 192 21.96 -10.79 3.12
C PHE A 192 20.75 -10.33 3.93
N VAL A 193 19.92 -9.41 3.43
CA VAL A 193 18.63 -9.08 4.05
C VAL A 193 17.71 -10.29 4.08
N MET A 194 17.60 -11.04 2.98
CA MET A 194 16.79 -12.26 2.91
C MET A 194 17.29 -13.33 3.88
N ARG A 195 18.60 -13.54 4.00
CA ARG A 195 19.21 -14.45 5.00
C ARG A 195 18.96 -13.99 6.43
N GLY A 196 19.09 -12.69 6.72
CA GLY A 196 18.80 -12.11 8.02
C GLY A 196 17.34 -12.33 8.43
N LEU A 197 16.43 -12.12 7.50
CA LEU A 197 15.01 -12.36 7.75
C LEU A 197 14.70 -13.86 7.92
N GLN A 198 15.29 -14.74 7.09
CA GLN A 198 15.10 -16.18 7.23
C GLN A 198 15.64 -16.67 8.59
N LYS A 199 16.80 -16.19 9.00
CA LYS A 199 17.32 -16.47 10.36
C LYS A 199 16.34 -16.02 11.45
N ALA A 200 15.79 -14.80 11.33
CA ALA A 200 14.80 -14.30 12.30
C ALA A 200 13.55 -15.19 12.35
N ARG A 201 13.09 -15.73 11.20
CA ARG A 201 11.99 -16.68 11.11
C ARG A 201 12.27 -18.01 11.80
N GLU A 202 13.48 -18.55 11.61
CA GLU A 202 13.92 -19.81 12.23
C GLU A 202 14.03 -19.69 13.75
N GLU A 203 14.48 -18.54 14.24
CA GLU A 203 14.62 -18.25 15.67
C GLU A 203 13.27 -17.94 16.35
N ARG A 204 12.21 -17.63 15.57
CA ARG A 204 10.88 -17.21 16.08
C ARG A 204 9.75 -17.97 15.37
N PRO A 205 9.68 -19.32 15.53
CA PRO A 205 8.73 -20.15 14.79
C PRO A 205 7.26 -19.78 15.04
N ASP A 206 6.93 -19.25 16.21
CA ASP A 206 5.56 -18.89 16.59
C ASP A 206 4.99 -17.70 15.79
N ILE A 207 5.87 -16.86 15.23
CA ILE A 207 5.51 -15.68 14.44
C ILE A 207 6.13 -15.69 13.04
N ALA A 208 6.79 -16.79 12.67
CA ALA A 208 7.50 -16.89 11.39
C ALA A 208 6.63 -16.51 10.18
N ASP A 209 5.36 -16.90 10.17
CA ASP A 209 4.44 -16.61 9.06
C ASP A 209 4.08 -15.12 8.94
N ARG A 210 4.30 -14.33 9.98
CA ARG A 210 4.10 -12.88 9.99
C ARG A 210 5.32 -12.14 9.48
N LEU A 211 6.53 -12.73 9.60
CA LEU A 211 7.78 -12.11 9.14
C LEU A 211 7.82 -12.13 7.61
N SER A 212 7.82 -10.96 7.00
CA SER A 212 7.68 -10.79 5.56
C SER A 212 8.67 -9.79 4.96
N LEU A 213 8.97 -9.99 3.68
CA LEU A 213 9.78 -9.09 2.87
C LEU A 213 9.00 -8.60 1.68
N SER A 214 8.93 -7.28 1.55
CA SER A 214 8.33 -6.59 0.41
C SER A 214 9.42 -6.04 -0.51
N LEU A 215 9.20 -6.10 -1.82
CA LEU A 215 10.20 -5.75 -2.83
C LEU A 215 9.63 -4.78 -3.85
N HIS A 216 10.25 -3.59 -3.93
CA HIS A 216 10.10 -2.72 -5.09
C HIS A 216 11.03 -3.24 -6.20
N CYS A 217 10.46 -3.87 -7.20
CA CYS A 217 11.18 -4.60 -8.23
C CYS A 217 11.41 -3.74 -9.49
N GLU A 218 12.52 -3.03 -9.57
CA GLU A 218 13.04 -2.38 -10.80
C GLU A 218 14.56 -2.50 -10.83
N THR A 219 15.14 -2.72 -12.01
CA THR A 219 16.60 -2.86 -12.17
C THR A 219 17.25 -1.52 -12.50
N ALA A 220 18.19 -1.10 -11.64
CA ALA A 220 18.88 0.18 -11.75
C ALA A 220 19.62 0.37 -13.08
N GLU A 221 20.25 -0.68 -13.58
CA GLU A 221 21.05 -0.66 -14.82
C GLU A 221 20.17 -0.38 -16.04
N ILE A 222 19.02 -1.06 -16.15
CA ILE A 222 18.05 -0.85 -17.23
C ILE A 222 17.53 0.58 -17.17
N MET A 223 17.02 1.01 -16.02
CA MET A 223 16.48 2.34 -15.84
C MET A 223 17.48 3.44 -16.14
N THR A 224 18.73 3.30 -15.67
CA THR A 224 19.78 4.29 -15.90
C THR A 224 20.12 4.42 -17.41
N ALA A 225 20.19 3.31 -18.14
CA ALA A 225 20.44 3.30 -19.57
C ALA A 225 19.29 3.94 -20.35
N TYR A 226 18.04 3.53 -20.06
CA TYR A 226 16.85 4.05 -20.74
C TYR A 226 16.59 5.52 -20.41
N THR A 227 16.76 5.94 -19.16
CA THR A 227 16.63 7.35 -18.77
C THR A 227 17.54 8.24 -19.64
N LYS A 228 18.80 7.88 -19.83
CA LYS A 228 19.73 8.63 -20.68
C LYS A 228 19.28 8.71 -22.14
N ILE A 229 18.76 7.61 -22.69
CA ILE A 229 18.24 7.58 -24.06
C ILE A 229 17.05 8.49 -24.21
N VAL A 230 16.10 8.40 -23.28
CA VAL A 230 14.84 9.16 -23.32
C VAL A 230 15.09 10.66 -23.08
N GLU A 231 15.92 11.03 -22.12
CA GLU A 231 16.29 12.45 -21.87
C GLU A 231 16.93 13.11 -23.12
N ALA A 232 17.69 12.34 -23.90
CA ALA A 232 18.27 12.82 -25.16
C ALA A 232 17.29 12.85 -26.35
N GLY A 233 16.11 12.23 -26.19
CA GLY A 233 15.10 12.04 -27.23
C GLY A 233 14.02 13.12 -27.24
N PRO A 234 13.01 12.97 -28.12
CA PRO A 234 11.92 13.92 -28.27
C PRO A 234 10.76 13.72 -27.27
N LEU A 235 10.66 12.58 -26.61
CA LEU A 235 9.55 12.24 -25.70
C LEU A 235 9.49 13.19 -24.51
N ARG A 236 8.30 13.46 -24.02
CA ARG A 236 8.04 14.36 -22.88
C ARG A 236 6.94 13.78 -21.97
N GLY A 237 6.78 14.38 -20.80
CA GLY A 237 5.71 14.05 -19.86
C GLY A 237 5.79 12.60 -19.36
N LEU A 238 4.63 12.00 -19.06
CA LEU A 238 4.55 10.64 -18.54
C LEU A 238 4.98 9.58 -19.56
N GLU A 239 4.80 9.83 -20.87
CA GLU A 239 5.32 8.94 -21.90
C GLU A 239 6.84 8.80 -21.82
N ALA A 240 7.56 9.93 -21.69
CA ALA A 240 9.00 9.90 -21.48
C ALA A 240 9.40 9.16 -20.20
N TYR A 241 8.64 9.35 -19.12
CA TYR A 241 8.92 8.67 -17.87
C TYR A 241 8.65 7.17 -17.95
N HIS A 242 7.56 6.77 -18.57
CA HIS A 242 7.25 5.36 -18.86
C HIS A 242 8.37 4.68 -19.64
N GLU A 243 8.81 5.28 -20.75
CA GLU A 243 9.87 4.72 -21.58
C GLU A 243 11.24 4.69 -20.88
N SER A 244 11.50 5.59 -19.94
CA SER A 244 12.72 5.59 -19.13
C SER A 244 12.76 4.44 -18.10
N ARG A 245 11.63 3.84 -17.79
CA ARG A 245 11.45 2.74 -16.82
C ARG A 245 10.60 1.62 -17.44
N PRO A 246 11.14 0.91 -18.44
CA PRO A 246 10.34 -0.03 -19.21
C PRO A 246 9.88 -1.22 -18.36
N PRO A 247 8.73 -1.83 -18.65
CA PRO A 247 8.16 -2.94 -17.87
C PRO A 247 9.09 -4.14 -17.68
N HIS A 248 10.00 -4.41 -18.63
CA HIS A 248 10.97 -5.50 -18.47
C HIS A 248 12.02 -5.25 -17.38
N SER A 249 12.18 -4.00 -16.92
CA SER A 249 12.98 -3.68 -15.73
C SER A 249 12.37 -4.31 -14.47
N GLU A 250 11.04 -4.28 -14.35
CA GLU A 250 10.32 -4.96 -13.26
C GLU A 250 10.46 -6.48 -13.40
N GLY A 251 10.19 -7.04 -14.58
CA GLY A 251 10.27 -8.48 -14.83
C GLY A 251 11.66 -9.08 -14.51
N LEU A 252 12.75 -8.36 -14.86
CA LEU A 252 14.11 -8.79 -14.52
C LEU A 252 14.34 -8.74 -13.01
N ALA A 253 13.92 -7.67 -12.34
CA ALA A 253 14.08 -7.54 -10.90
C ALA A 253 13.28 -8.62 -10.14
N ILE A 254 12.04 -8.92 -10.58
CA ILE A 254 11.24 -10.02 -10.05
C ILE A 254 11.99 -11.36 -10.18
N THR A 255 12.58 -11.64 -11.34
CA THR A 255 13.35 -12.86 -11.57
C THR A 255 14.54 -12.97 -10.61
N ILE A 256 15.30 -11.87 -10.43
CA ILE A 256 16.42 -11.82 -9.49
C ILE A 256 15.95 -12.03 -8.05
N ALA A 257 14.90 -11.33 -7.62
CA ALA A 257 14.35 -11.45 -6.29
C ALA A 257 13.87 -12.88 -5.99
N SER A 258 13.22 -13.52 -6.96
CA SER A 258 12.72 -14.89 -6.85
C SER A 258 13.86 -15.90 -6.70
N TYR A 259 14.92 -15.75 -7.50
CA TYR A 259 16.10 -16.60 -7.40
C TYR A 259 16.82 -16.43 -6.05
N LEU A 260 16.98 -15.19 -5.58
CA LEU A 260 17.58 -14.93 -4.26
C LEU A 260 16.72 -15.49 -3.12
N ALA A 261 15.40 -15.38 -3.20
CA ALA A 261 14.49 -15.98 -2.22
C ALA A 261 14.65 -17.51 -2.18
N HIS A 262 14.81 -18.15 -3.36
CA HIS A 262 15.08 -19.59 -3.46
C HIS A 262 16.42 -19.96 -2.79
N GLU A 263 17.50 -19.28 -3.12
CA GLU A 263 18.86 -19.55 -2.61
C GLU A 263 18.98 -19.29 -1.08
N THR A 264 18.16 -18.41 -0.54
CA THR A 264 18.14 -18.07 0.87
C THR A 264 17.10 -18.87 1.67
N ALA A 265 16.37 -19.76 1.01
CA ALA A 265 15.25 -20.53 1.57
C ALA A 265 14.16 -19.66 2.21
N LEU A 266 14.03 -18.39 1.76
CA LEU A 266 12.97 -17.50 2.23
C LEU A 266 11.64 -17.93 1.57
N PRO A 267 10.65 -18.45 2.35
CA PRO A 267 9.50 -19.13 1.77
C PRO A 267 8.43 -18.16 1.24
N THR A 268 8.63 -16.85 1.36
CA THR A 268 7.58 -15.89 1.04
C THR A 268 8.13 -14.49 0.77
N ILE A 269 7.68 -13.86 -0.32
CA ILE A 269 7.99 -12.48 -0.69
C ILE A 269 6.75 -11.76 -1.21
N ASN A 270 6.69 -10.44 -0.99
CA ASN A 270 5.64 -9.56 -1.52
C ASN A 270 6.22 -8.75 -2.67
N LEU A 271 5.65 -8.89 -3.85
CA LEU A 271 6.00 -8.12 -5.04
C LEU A 271 5.06 -6.91 -5.09
N LEU A 272 5.62 -5.73 -4.83
CA LEU A 272 4.86 -4.50 -4.63
C LEU A 272 4.47 -3.84 -5.96
N HIS A 273 3.33 -3.14 -5.96
CA HIS A 273 2.86 -2.21 -7.01
C HIS A 273 3.24 -2.65 -8.43
N LEU A 274 2.95 -3.92 -8.80
CA LEU A 274 3.18 -4.41 -10.15
C LEU A 274 2.41 -3.53 -11.14
N SER A 275 3.13 -2.86 -12.02
CA SER A 275 2.58 -1.73 -12.76
C SER A 275 2.09 -2.07 -14.17
N SER A 276 2.36 -3.28 -14.64
CA SER A 276 2.08 -3.68 -16.03
C SER A 276 1.69 -5.14 -16.13
N ARG A 277 1.01 -5.49 -17.24
CA ARG A 277 0.74 -6.90 -17.62
C ARG A 277 2.02 -7.72 -17.58
N LYS A 278 3.11 -7.22 -18.17
CA LYS A 278 4.40 -7.91 -18.22
C LYS A 278 5.00 -8.17 -16.84
N ALA A 279 4.87 -7.26 -15.90
CA ALA A 279 5.35 -7.45 -14.53
C ALA A 279 4.56 -8.55 -13.80
N LEU A 280 3.23 -8.56 -13.93
CA LEU A 280 2.37 -9.62 -13.38
C LEU A 280 2.66 -10.99 -14.01
N GLU A 281 2.78 -11.06 -15.33
CA GLU A 281 3.14 -12.29 -16.04
C GLU A 281 4.51 -12.82 -15.58
N ALA A 282 5.50 -11.94 -15.38
CA ALA A 282 6.81 -12.34 -14.84
C ALA A 282 6.68 -12.92 -13.41
N ALA A 283 5.84 -12.32 -12.56
CA ALA A 283 5.58 -12.84 -11.21
C ALA A 283 4.92 -14.22 -11.24
N LEU A 284 3.97 -14.44 -12.14
CA LEU A 284 3.31 -15.74 -12.32
C LEU A 284 4.27 -16.82 -12.83
N ILE A 285 5.13 -16.48 -13.80
CA ILE A 285 6.19 -17.38 -14.30
C ILE A 285 7.13 -17.78 -13.15
N MET A 286 7.50 -16.84 -12.28
CA MET A 286 8.39 -17.16 -11.16
C MET A 286 7.66 -17.98 -10.08
N ALA A 287 6.39 -17.76 -9.86
CA ALA A 287 5.58 -18.58 -8.95
C ALA A 287 5.47 -20.04 -9.46
N GLU A 288 5.35 -20.24 -10.77
CA GLU A 288 5.38 -21.58 -11.37
C GLU A 288 6.78 -22.22 -11.27
N ALA A 289 7.85 -21.45 -11.49
CA ALA A 289 9.23 -21.93 -11.42
C ALA A 289 9.67 -22.30 -10.00
N PHE A 290 9.16 -21.58 -8.98
CA PHE A 290 9.49 -21.78 -7.57
C PHE A 290 8.22 -22.02 -6.71
N PRO A 291 7.50 -23.13 -6.89
CA PRO A 291 6.22 -23.38 -6.25
C PRO A 291 6.29 -23.54 -4.71
N HIS A 292 7.48 -23.60 -4.14
CA HIS A 292 7.72 -23.62 -2.70
C HIS A 292 7.84 -22.24 -2.08
N ILE A 293 7.78 -21.16 -2.89
CA ILE A 293 7.78 -19.78 -2.45
C ILE A 293 6.37 -19.21 -2.63
N ASP A 294 5.83 -18.63 -1.58
CA ASP A 294 4.56 -17.89 -1.61
C ASP A 294 4.80 -16.47 -2.13
N PHE A 295 4.49 -16.26 -3.42
CA PHE A 295 4.57 -14.96 -4.08
C PHE A 295 3.28 -14.20 -3.87
N ARG A 296 3.35 -13.06 -3.18
CA ARG A 296 2.23 -12.15 -3.06
C ARG A 296 2.37 -10.98 -4.03
N ARG A 297 1.30 -10.67 -4.75
CA ARG A 297 1.27 -9.72 -5.87
C ARG A 297 0.35 -8.57 -5.53
N GLU A 298 0.94 -7.40 -5.44
CA GLU A 298 0.27 -6.15 -5.12
C GLU A 298 0.11 -5.29 -6.37
N VAL A 299 -1.03 -4.62 -6.51
CA VAL A 299 -1.24 -3.53 -7.47
C VAL A 299 -1.77 -2.31 -6.74
N THR A 300 -1.58 -1.12 -7.32
CA THR A 300 -2.15 0.10 -6.71
C THR A 300 -3.43 0.50 -7.41
N ILE A 301 -4.31 1.18 -6.67
CA ILE A 301 -5.55 1.73 -7.23
C ILE A 301 -5.26 2.72 -8.36
N SER A 302 -4.18 3.48 -8.27
CA SER A 302 -3.79 4.45 -9.31
C SER A 302 -3.35 3.77 -10.62
N HIS A 303 -2.60 2.66 -10.56
CA HIS A 303 -2.25 1.89 -11.77
C HIS A 303 -3.46 1.20 -12.41
N LEU A 304 -4.52 0.96 -11.65
CA LEU A 304 -5.77 0.41 -12.18
C LEU A 304 -6.67 1.47 -12.84
N LEU A 305 -6.52 2.76 -12.49
CA LEU A 305 -7.47 3.81 -12.90
C LEU A 305 -6.87 4.87 -13.80
N THR A 306 -5.55 4.99 -13.87
CA THR A 306 -4.85 6.11 -14.52
C THR A 306 -3.91 5.59 -15.59
N ASP A 307 -3.84 6.28 -16.72
CA ASP A 307 -2.90 5.99 -17.80
C ASP A 307 -2.10 7.24 -18.22
N ILE A 308 -1.05 7.02 -19.04
CA ILE A 308 -0.16 8.10 -19.47
C ILE A 308 -0.84 9.13 -20.39
N ASP A 309 -1.96 8.80 -21.02
CA ASP A 309 -2.65 9.69 -21.95
C ASP A 309 -3.61 10.64 -21.22
N THR A 310 -4.14 10.22 -20.08
CA THR A 310 -5.13 10.98 -19.32
C THR A 310 -4.53 11.74 -18.13
N ALA A 311 -3.42 11.28 -17.58
CA ALA A 311 -2.79 11.88 -16.42
C ALA A 311 -1.76 12.95 -16.77
N GLY A 312 -1.65 13.97 -15.91
CA GLY A 312 -0.58 14.97 -15.96
C GLY A 312 0.70 14.54 -15.23
N ILE A 313 1.76 15.36 -15.29
CA ILE A 313 3.07 15.10 -14.64
C ILE A 313 2.93 14.88 -13.12
N GLY A 314 1.88 15.40 -12.48
CA GLY A 314 1.55 15.09 -11.09
C GLY A 314 1.43 13.60 -10.79
N ALA A 315 1.10 12.79 -11.78
CA ALA A 315 1.00 11.32 -11.67
C ALA A 315 2.35 10.59 -11.80
N LYS A 316 3.48 11.29 -11.77
CA LYS A 316 4.79 10.62 -11.71
C LYS A 316 4.92 9.80 -10.42
N VAL A 317 5.19 8.50 -10.57
CA VAL A 317 5.35 7.50 -9.49
C VAL A 317 6.35 6.42 -9.92
N ASN A 318 6.85 5.64 -9.02
CA ASN A 318 7.75 4.52 -9.25
C ASN A 318 7.12 3.20 -8.74
N PRO A 319 6.90 2.21 -9.62
CA PRO A 319 7.04 2.22 -11.09
C PRO A 319 6.08 3.21 -11.75
N PRO A 320 6.32 3.65 -13.01
CA PRO A 320 5.49 4.67 -13.64
C PRO A 320 4.06 4.20 -13.97
N ILE A 321 3.15 5.17 -14.04
CA ILE A 321 1.86 4.97 -14.72
C ILE A 321 2.12 4.50 -16.15
N ARG A 322 1.30 3.57 -16.64
CA ARG A 322 1.49 2.85 -17.88
C ARG A 322 0.45 3.26 -18.94
N PRO A 323 0.65 2.86 -20.22
CA PRO A 323 -0.39 2.97 -21.24
C PRO A 323 -1.67 2.19 -20.89
N ARG A 324 -2.78 2.57 -21.51
CA ARG A 324 -4.11 1.94 -21.30
C ARG A 324 -4.10 0.42 -21.42
N ASP A 325 -3.35 -0.16 -22.35
CA ASP A 325 -3.27 -1.61 -22.54
C ASP A 325 -2.71 -2.35 -21.31
N ASP A 326 -1.76 -1.74 -20.58
CA ASP A 326 -1.27 -2.28 -19.33
C ASP A 326 -2.30 -2.15 -18.21
N VAL A 327 -3.03 -1.02 -18.14
CA VAL A 327 -4.14 -0.83 -17.20
C VAL A 327 -5.20 -1.92 -17.35
N GLU A 328 -5.65 -2.18 -18.60
CA GLU A 328 -6.60 -3.24 -18.87
C GLU A 328 -6.02 -4.63 -18.57
N GLY A 329 -4.71 -4.82 -18.83
CA GLY A 329 -4.02 -6.04 -18.46
C GLY A 329 -3.97 -6.28 -16.95
N LEU A 330 -3.77 -5.24 -16.14
CA LEU A 330 -3.85 -5.34 -14.68
C LEU A 330 -5.26 -5.75 -14.22
N TRP A 331 -6.31 -5.15 -14.81
CA TRP A 331 -7.69 -5.52 -14.52
C TRP A 331 -8.00 -6.98 -14.87
N GLU A 332 -7.50 -7.47 -16.01
CA GLU A 332 -7.67 -8.90 -16.38
C GLU A 332 -7.10 -9.81 -15.29
N HIS A 333 -5.90 -9.50 -14.76
CA HIS A 333 -5.29 -10.27 -13.68
C HIS A 333 -6.01 -10.11 -12.33
N VAL A 334 -6.54 -8.92 -12.02
CA VAL A 334 -7.39 -8.73 -10.83
C VAL A 334 -8.64 -9.62 -10.91
N LEU A 335 -9.31 -9.63 -12.07
CA LEU A 335 -10.50 -10.46 -12.30
C LEU A 335 -10.21 -11.96 -12.30
N ALA A 336 -9.03 -12.36 -12.77
CA ALA A 336 -8.56 -13.74 -12.75
C ALA A 336 -8.18 -14.25 -11.34
N GLY A 337 -8.02 -13.32 -10.36
CA GLY A 337 -7.58 -13.66 -9.01
C GLY A 337 -6.06 -13.80 -8.87
N ASP A 338 -5.31 -13.27 -9.83
CA ASP A 338 -3.83 -13.30 -9.82
C ASP A 338 -3.22 -12.24 -8.91
N VAL A 339 -4.00 -11.25 -8.49
CA VAL A 339 -3.60 -10.19 -7.56
C VAL A 339 -4.05 -10.52 -6.15
N ASP A 340 -3.15 -10.40 -5.19
CA ASP A 340 -3.43 -10.72 -3.79
C ASP A 340 -4.10 -9.55 -3.05
N TRP A 341 -3.66 -8.30 -3.30
CA TRP A 341 -4.29 -7.11 -2.72
C TRP A 341 -4.08 -5.84 -3.54
N VAL A 342 -4.95 -4.87 -3.29
CA VAL A 342 -4.92 -3.53 -3.89
C VAL A 342 -4.66 -2.51 -2.79
N VAL A 343 -3.74 -1.58 -3.04
CA VAL A 343 -3.27 -0.54 -2.11
C VAL A 343 -3.27 0.83 -2.77
N SER A 344 -2.95 1.86 -2.01
CA SER A 344 -2.83 3.21 -2.56
C SER A 344 -1.43 3.57 -3.07
N ASP A 345 -0.38 3.11 -2.42
CA ASP A 345 1.00 3.64 -2.52
C ASP A 345 1.05 5.15 -2.21
N HIS A 346 0.27 5.54 -1.20
CA HIS A 346 0.06 6.93 -0.84
C HIS A 346 1.34 7.60 -0.34
N ALA A 347 1.75 8.67 -1.02
CA ALA A 347 2.90 9.50 -0.68
C ALA A 347 2.53 10.97 -0.87
N CYS A 348 1.98 11.61 0.15
CA CYS A 348 1.54 13.00 0.09
C CYS A 348 2.70 13.92 -0.36
N CYS A 349 2.49 14.60 -1.47
CA CYS A 349 3.45 15.52 -2.05
C CYS A 349 2.71 16.80 -2.49
N ARG A 350 2.93 17.89 -1.78
CA ARG A 350 2.28 19.17 -2.11
C ARG A 350 2.73 19.70 -3.46
N ASP A 351 1.95 20.55 -4.09
CA ASP A 351 2.21 21.09 -5.42
C ASP A 351 3.63 21.69 -5.53
N GLU A 352 4.00 22.56 -4.59
CA GLU A 352 5.32 23.20 -4.55
C GLU A 352 6.49 22.22 -4.35
N GLN A 353 6.23 21.06 -3.74
CA GLN A 353 7.23 20.01 -3.54
C GLN A 353 7.30 19.08 -4.76
N LYS A 354 6.16 18.80 -5.39
CA LYS A 354 6.02 17.87 -6.51
C LYS A 354 6.78 18.31 -7.74
N PHE A 355 6.59 19.56 -8.11
CA PHE A 355 7.15 20.10 -9.33
C PHE A 355 8.48 20.82 -9.06
N GLY A 356 9.47 20.59 -9.93
CA GLY A 356 10.75 21.29 -9.89
C GLY A 356 10.64 22.70 -10.51
N ALA A 357 11.80 23.31 -10.79
CA ALA A 357 11.88 24.64 -11.40
C ALA A 357 11.22 24.73 -12.79
N ASP A 358 11.20 23.62 -13.53
CA ASP A 358 10.49 23.46 -14.79
C ASP A 358 9.36 22.44 -14.58
N ARG A 359 8.13 22.95 -14.48
CA ARG A 359 6.93 22.14 -14.20
C ARG A 359 6.58 21.17 -15.34
N ASP A 360 7.06 21.44 -16.55
CA ASP A 360 6.81 20.58 -17.72
C ASP A 360 7.84 19.45 -17.86
N ASN A 361 8.88 19.45 -17.05
CA ASN A 361 9.91 18.43 -17.06
C ASN A 361 9.64 17.34 -16.04
N VAL A 362 9.13 16.19 -16.51
CA VAL A 362 8.81 15.05 -15.66
C VAL A 362 10.01 14.53 -14.85
N PHE A 363 11.23 14.64 -15.37
CA PHE A 363 12.43 14.18 -14.66
C PHE A 363 12.79 15.06 -13.46
N LEU A 364 12.30 16.30 -13.39
CA LEU A 364 12.47 17.19 -12.24
C LEU A 364 11.37 17.02 -11.20
N ALA A 365 10.23 16.48 -11.58
CA ALA A 365 9.14 16.20 -10.63
C ALA A 365 9.56 15.10 -9.63
N LYS A 366 9.07 15.19 -8.38
CA LYS A 366 9.23 14.12 -7.39
C LYS A 366 8.31 12.94 -7.73
N SER A 367 8.73 11.73 -7.37
CA SER A 367 7.93 10.52 -7.54
C SER A 367 7.01 10.32 -6.33
N GLY A 368 5.79 9.85 -6.59
CA GLY A 368 4.77 9.60 -5.56
C GLY A 368 3.71 10.68 -5.50
N PHE A 369 2.52 10.29 -5.07
CA PHE A 369 1.34 11.14 -4.86
C PHE A 369 0.37 10.45 -3.89
N GLY A 370 -0.64 11.19 -3.41
CA GLY A 370 -1.71 10.66 -2.55
C GLY A 370 -2.80 9.93 -3.33
N GLY A 371 -3.69 9.27 -2.63
CA GLY A 371 -4.83 8.54 -3.22
C GLY A 371 -5.49 7.52 -2.29
N THR A 372 -5.03 7.41 -1.04
CA THR A 372 -5.61 6.48 -0.05
C THR A 372 -7.08 6.82 0.23
N GLU A 373 -7.47 8.09 0.15
CA GLU A 373 -8.82 8.59 0.34
C GLU A 373 -9.84 8.08 -0.69
N TYR A 374 -9.36 7.54 -1.79
CA TYR A 374 -10.23 7.00 -2.86
C TYR A 374 -10.24 5.47 -2.90
N LEU A 375 -9.40 4.78 -2.10
CA LEU A 375 -9.10 3.36 -2.25
C LEU A 375 -10.36 2.48 -2.38
N LEU A 376 -11.21 2.46 -1.36
CA LEU A 376 -12.38 1.56 -1.36
C LEU A 376 -13.48 2.07 -2.29
N SER A 377 -13.76 3.38 -2.29
CA SER A 377 -14.78 3.97 -3.18
C SER A 377 -14.48 3.70 -4.66
N ALA A 378 -13.23 3.90 -5.07
CA ALA A 378 -12.81 3.71 -6.45
C ALA A 378 -12.79 2.23 -6.84
N LEU A 379 -12.31 1.35 -5.95
CA LEU A 379 -12.29 -0.09 -6.24
C LEU A 379 -13.70 -0.69 -6.30
N VAL A 380 -14.64 -0.25 -5.45
CA VAL A 380 -16.05 -0.65 -5.54
C VAL A 380 -16.67 -0.14 -6.85
N SER A 381 -16.51 1.15 -7.16
CA SER A 381 -17.04 1.76 -8.38
C SER A 381 -16.55 1.05 -9.64
N GLU A 382 -15.24 0.97 -9.82
CA GLU A 382 -14.63 0.47 -11.04
C GLU A 382 -14.59 -1.05 -11.12
N GLY A 383 -14.51 -1.70 -9.95
CA GLY A 383 -14.58 -3.16 -9.84
C GLY A 383 -15.97 -3.69 -10.22
N HIS A 384 -17.05 -3.06 -9.74
CA HIS A 384 -18.42 -3.45 -10.12
C HIS A 384 -18.66 -3.29 -11.62
N LYS A 385 -18.18 -2.21 -12.24
CA LYS A 385 -18.29 -2.02 -13.71
C LYS A 385 -17.63 -3.16 -14.50
N ARG A 386 -16.65 -3.85 -13.90
CA ARG A 386 -15.88 -4.95 -14.52
C ARG A 386 -16.29 -6.34 -14.00
N GLY A 387 -17.22 -6.41 -13.06
CA GLY A 387 -17.79 -7.67 -12.56
C GLY A 387 -17.14 -8.23 -11.30
N LEU A 388 -16.30 -7.46 -10.58
CA LEU A 388 -15.88 -7.85 -9.23
C LEU A 388 -17.08 -7.84 -8.29
N THR A 389 -17.14 -8.84 -7.43
CA THR A 389 -18.14 -8.93 -6.35
C THR A 389 -17.63 -8.23 -5.08
N ASP A 390 -18.57 -7.81 -4.20
CA ASP A 390 -18.22 -7.22 -2.91
C ASP A 390 -17.27 -8.11 -2.07
N PRO A 391 -17.48 -9.44 -1.95
CA PRO A 391 -16.54 -10.31 -1.25
C PRO A 391 -15.14 -10.35 -1.87
N GLN A 392 -15.03 -10.29 -3.21
CA GLN A 392 -13.70 -10.21 -3.87
C GLN A 392 -13.00 -8.90 -3.55
N ILE A 393 -13.73 -7.78 -3.55
CA ILE A 393 -13.18 -6.46 -3.16
C ILE A 393 -12.71 -6.50 -1.70
N ALA A 394 -13.52 -7.03 -0.77
CA ALA A 394 -13.13 -7.15 0.63
C ALA A 394 -11.91 -8.07 0.84
N ARG A 395 -11.74 -9.11 0.00
CA ARG A 395 -10.50 -9.91 0.00
C ARG A 395 -9.29 -9.08 -0.41
N LEU A 396 -9.40 -8.32 -1.48
CA LEU A 396 -8.31 -7.52 -2.02
C LEU A 396 -7.91 -6.35 -1.11
N THR A 397 -8.84 -5.79 -0.35
CA THR A 397 -8.58 -4.60 0.48
C THR A 397 -8.41 -4.89 1.96
N SER A 398 -8.89 -6.04 2.46
CA SER A 398 -8.96 -6.27 3.91
C SER A 398 -8.48 -7.66 4.32
N TRP A 399 -9.07 -8.73 3.78
CA TRP A 399 -8.80 -10.10 4.23
C TRP A 399 -7.38 -10.58 3.92
N ASN A 400 -6.97 -10.48 2.66
CA ASN A 400 -5.66 -10.96 2.23
C ASN A 400 -4.51 -10.20 2.90
N PRO A 401 -4.53 -8.83 2.96
CA PRO A 401 -3.52 -8.10 3.70
C PRO A 401 -3.52 -8.42 5.20
N ALA A 402 -4.69 -8.56 5.85
CA ALA A 402 -4.76 -8.97 7.25
C ALA A 402 -4.06 -10.30 7.51
N ARG A 403 -4.30 -11.31 6.67
CA ARG A 403 -3.67 -12.63 6.78
C ARG A 403 -2.17 -12.55 6.57
N ARG A 404 -1.74 -11.80 5.54
CA ARG A 404 -0.34 -11.68 5.19
C ARG A 404 0.50 -11.00 6.28
N PHE A 405 -0.01 -9.95 6.88
CA PHE A 405 0.71 -9.15 7.87
C PHE A 405 0.38 -9.55 9.32
N GLY A 406 -0.35 -10.65 9.53
CA GLY A 406 -0.59 -11.22 10.84
C GLY A 406 -1.55 -10.41 11.72
N LEU A 407 -2.46 -9.65 11.12
CA LEU A 407 -3.47 -8.84 11.81
C LEU A 407 -4.68 -9.73 12.16
N GLY A 408 -4.52 -10.59 13.15
CA GLY A 408 -5.42 -11.70 13.43
C GLY A 408 -6.87 -11.35 13.80
N THR A 409 -7.12 -10.11 14.24
CA THR A 409 -8.46 -9.61 14.62
C THR A 409 -9.08 -8.69 13.58
N LYS A 410 -8.44 -8.51 12.41
CA LYS A 410 -8.87 -7.60 11.33
C LYS A 410 -9.17 -8.35 10.03
N GLY A 411 -9.75 -7.66 9.08
CA GLY A 411 -9.94 -8.10 7.70
C GLY A 411 -11.29 -8.77 7.40
N THR A 412 -12.16 -8.99 8.39
CA THR A 412 -13.53 -9.47 8.19
C THR A 412 -14.48 -8.92 9.24
N ILE A 413 -15.78 -8.87 8.94
CA ILE A 413 -16.84 -8.57 9.89
C ILE A 413 -17.36 -9.90 10.43
N ALA A 414 -16.86 -10.29 11.61
CA ALA A 414 -17.23 -11.52 12.29
C ALA A 414 -17.15 -11.33 13.82
N GLU A 415 -17.94 -12.11 14.58
CA GLU A 415 -17.93 -12.03 16.05
C GLU A 415 -16.53 -12.30 16.61
N GLY A 416 -16.09 -11.45 17.52
CA GLY A 416 -14.76 -11.48 18.14
C GLY A 416 -13.68 -10.69 17.38
N PHE A 417 -13.94 -10.25 16.14
CA PHE A 417 -13.05 -9.36 15.39
C PHE A 417 -13.22 -7.90 15.85
N ASP A 418 -12.20 -7.09 15.57
CA ASP A 418 -12.27 -5.65 15.82
C ASP A 418 -13.42 -5.05 15.00
N ALA A 419 -14.17 -4.11 15.60
CA ALA A 419 -15.28 -3.45 14.93
C ALA A 419 -14.80 -2.33 14.00
N ASP A 420 -13.95 -2.74 13.04
CA ASP A 420 -13.41 -1.91 11.98
C ASP A 420 -14.30 -2.06 10.75
N ILE A 421 -15.08 -1.04 10.46
CA ILE A 421 -16.17 -1.10 9.47
C ILE A 421 -16.12 0.14 8.58
N ALA A 422 -16.22 -0.06 7.27
CA ALA A 422 -16.44 1.01 6.30
C ALA A 422 -17.81 0.85 5.64
N LEU A 423 -18.67 1.85 5.76
CA LEU A 423 -19.97 1.86 5.09
C LEU A 423 -19.82 2.50 3.71
N VAL A 424 -20.25 1.78 2.70
CA VAL A 424 -20.20 2.21 1.30
C VAL A 424 -21.63 2.32 0.75
N ASP A 425 -21.96 3.49 0.23
CA ASP A 425 -23.16 3.66 -0.62
C ASP A 425 -22.80 3.30 -2.07
N PRO A 426 -23.25 2.15 -2.60
CA PRO A 426 -22.95 1.72 -3.94
C PRO A 426 -23.79 2.41 -5.02
N SER A 427 -24.69 3.32 -4.62
CA SER A 427 -25.58 4.08 -5.52
C SER A 427 -25.18 5.56 -5.62
N ALA A 428 -24.24 6.01 -4.79
CA ALA A 428 -23.78 7.38 -4.80
C ALA A 428 -22.97 7.67 -6.08
N THR A 429 -23.35 8.70 -6.84
CA THR A 429 -22.56 9.19 -7.97
C THR A 429 -21.94 10.52 -7.59
N TRP A 430 -20.63 10.64 -7.75
CA TRP A 430 -19.87 11.85 -7.41
C TRP A 430 -18.60 11.94 -8.26
N THR A 431 -18.08 13.14 -8.38
CA THR A 431 -16.84 13.43 -9.11
C THR A 431 -15.72 13.65 -8.11
N VAL A 432 -14.55 13.11 -8.39
CA VAL A 432 -13.35 13.30 -7.57
C VAL A 432 -12.85 14.75 -7.75
N HIS A 433 -12.72 15.46 -6.66
CA HIS A 433 -12.07 16.77 -6.58
C HIS A 433 -11.04 16.79 -5.46
N ALA A 434 -9.84 17.28 -5.75
CA ALA A 434 -8.77 17.34 -4.76
C ALA A 434 -9.14 18.19 -3.53
N GLU A 435 -9.98 19.23 -3.70
CA GLU A 435 -10.46 20.08 -2.62
C GLU A 435 -11.37 19.37 -1.60
N ASP A 436 -11.94 18.22 -1.97
CA ASP A 436 -12.78 17.38 -1.09
C ASP A 436 -11.94 16.36 -0.29
N SER A 437 -10.63 16.26 -0.55
CA SER A 437 -9.72 15.34 0.12
C SER A 437 -9.29 15.88 1.50
N GLU A 438 -9.22 14.98 2.46
CA GLU A 438 -8.63 15.24 3.79
C GLU A 438 -7.09 15.16 3.81
N SER A 439 -6.46 14.76 2.68
CA SER A 439 -5.00 14.78 2.50
C SER A 439 -4.49 16.21 2.40
N SER A 440 -3.24 16.41 2.83
CA SER A 440 -2.55 17.68 2.61
C SER A 440 -2.10 17.89 1.16
N GLN A 441 -2.35 16.94 0.28
CA GLN A 441 -2.05 17.07 -1.15
C GLN A 441 -3.08 17.99 -1.84
N GLU A 442 -2.60 18.91 -2.65
CA GLU A 442 -3.39 19.99 -3.25
C GLU A 442 -3.89 19.66 -4.66
N TYR A 443 -3.62 18.44 -5.14
CA TYR A 443 -4.05 17.93 -6.45
C TYR A 443 -4.40 16.44 -6.34
N SER A 444 -5.21 15.92 -7.25
CA SER A 444 -5.48 14.50 -7.38
C SER A 444 -5.12 14.00 -8.77
N VAL A 445 -4.52 12.82 -8.85
CA VAL A 445 -4.30 12.14 -10.15
C VAL A 445 -5.59 11.56 -10.71
N LEU A 446 -6.63 11.49 -9.90
CA LEU A 446 -7.98 11.06 -10.26
C LEU A 446 -8.96 12.24 -10.44
N GLU A 447 -8.45 13.48 -10.47
CA GLU A 447 -9.28 14.69 -10.61
C GLU A 447 -10.26 14.58 -11.79
N GLY A 448 -11.54 14.82 -11.54
CA GLY A 448 -12.60 14.75 -12.52
C GLY A 448 -13.13 13.34 -12.82
N LEU A 449 -12.59 12.29 -12.18
CA LEU A 449 -13.11 10.92 -12.33
C LEU A 449 -14.48 10.80 -11.68
N GLU A 450 -15.47 10.30 -12.42
CA GLU A 450 -16.80 9.99 -11.89
C GLU A 450 -16.83 8.59 -11.27
N LEU A 451 -17.15 8.52 -10.00
CA LEU A 451 -17.32 7.29 -9.23
C LEU A 451 -18.79 7.04 -8.89
N SER A 452 -19.20 5.78 -8.93
CA SER A 452 -20.58 5.32 -8.63
C SER A 452 -20.69 4.62 -7.27
N ALA A 453 -19.73 4.81 -6.40
CA ALA A 453 -19.74 4.32 -5.02
C ALA A 453 -19.00 5.32 -4.12
N LYS A 454 -19.43 5.46 -2.87
CA LYS A 454 -18.82 6.38 -1.91
C LYS A 454 -18.76 5.77 -0.51
N VAL A 455 -17.57 5.81 0.11
CA VAL A 455 -17.44 5.60 1.56
C VAL A 455 -18.13 6.77 2.26
N THR A 456 -19.06 6.49 3.15
CA THR A 456 -19.85 7.52 3.86
C THR A 456 -19.54 7.59 5.34
N ASP A 457 -19.18 6.47 5.95
CA ASP A 457 -18.94 6.36 7.39
C ASP A 457 -17.86 5.29 7.61
N VAL A 458 -16.99 5.54 8.59
CA VAL A 458 -15.94 4.60 8.98
C VAL A 458 -15.89 4.49 10.49
N PHE A 459 -15.84 3.28 10.98
CA PHE A 459 -15.73 2.98 12.40
C PHE A 459 -14.39 2.27 12.65
N LEU A 460 -13.64 2.76 13.60
CA LEU A 460 -12.44 2.13 14.13
C LEU A 460 -12.75 1.61 15.53
N ARG A 461 -12.82 0.29 15.69
CA ARG A 461 -13.25 -0.38 16.94
C ARG A 461 -14.58 0.17 17.47
N GLY A 462 -15.51 0.48 16.56
CA GLY A 462 -16.85 0.95 16.89
C GLY A 462 -16.97 2.44 17.26
N HIS A 463 -15.92 3.23 17.02
CA HIS A 463 -15.91 4.69 17.26
C HIS A 463 -15.81 5.49 15.98
#